data_339268736cd4547d8d93f40a748735e5
#
_entry.id   339268736cd4547d8d93f40a748735e5
#
_cell.length_a   1.000
_cell.length_b   1.000
_cell.length_c   1.000
_cell.angle_alpha   90.00
_cell.angle_beta   90.00
_cell.angle_gamma   90.00
#
_symmetry.space_group_name_H-M   'P 1'
#
loop_
_entity.id
_entity.type
_entity.pdbx_description
1 polymer ?
#
loop_
_entity_poly.entity_id
_entity_poly.type
_entity_poly.pdbx_seq_one_letter_code
_entity_poly.pdbx_strand_id
1 'polypeptide(L)'
;MQIRSIRGFTLLEVLVAVLIFSLGLMGLAGLLAVSVKTNHAAYMRTQATFLAQGMADRMRANVLGLWKNSYNLTTTAPLVFPQAAPATTCSSGSCTYADVATRDLAVWQQQLAQFLPSPTAMIACATTQTPTTDQMLSLPPYSGTCEMQITWGDVSNVASKTNNSETVSFDWVFQP
;
A
#
# COMPACT_ATOMS: atom_id res chain seq x y z
N MET A 1 11.32 14.08 -73.58
CA MET A 1 10.54 14.59 -72.43
C MET A 1 9.61 13.48 -72.00
N GLN A 2 9.95 12.72 -70.87
CA GLN A 2 9.14 11.60 -70.42
C GLN A 2 8.07 12.16 -69.47
N ILE A 3 6.82 12.00 -69.83
CA ILE A 3 5.68 12.36 -69.03
C ILE A 3 5.52 11.26 -67.96
N ARG A 4 5.89 11.60 -66.73
CA ARG A 4 5.71 10.73 -65.56
C ARG A 4 4.21 10.65 -65.24
N SER A 5 3.60 9.50 -65.46
CA SER A 5 2.21 9.22 -65.12
C SER A 5 2.04 9.33 -63.57
N ILE A 6 1.32 10.33 -63.11
CA ILE A 6 0.94 10.53 -61.71
C ILE A 6 -0.25 9.61 -61.48
N ARG A 7 -0.04 8.50 -60.72
CA ARG A 7 -1.13 7.63 -60.25
C ARG A 7 -1.81 8.30 -59.06
N GLY A 8 -3.10 8.60 -59.19
CA GLY A 8 -3.95 9.10 -58.11
C GLY A 8 -4.45 7.93 -57.27
N PHE A 9 -4.65 8.15 -55.95
CA PHE A 9 -5.29 7.18 -55.05
C PHE A 9 -6.77 7.03 -55.38
N THR A 10 -7.27 5.81 -55.31
CA THR A 10 -8.70 5.54 -55.45
C THR A 10 -9.42 5.80 -54.14
N LEU A 11 -10.68 6.21 -54.18
CA LEU A 11 -11.52 6.46 -53.01
C LEU A 11 -11.67 5.20 -52.15
N LEU A 12 -11.72 4.03 -52.79
CA LEU A 12 -11.79 2.73 -52.11
C LEU A 12 -10.50 2.42 -51.32
N GLU A 13 -9.32 2.77 -51.83
CA GLU A 13 -8.03 2.56 -51.17
C GLU A 13 -7.93 3.37 -49.87
N VAL A 14 -8.38 4.61 -49.91
CA VAL A 14 -8.42 5.48 -48.72
C VAL A 14 -9.41 4.91 -47.68
N LEU A 15 -10.57 4.42 -48.14
CA LEU A 15 -11.60 3.87 -47.25
C LEU A 15 -11.11 2.61 -46.54
N VAL A 16 -10.45 1.69 -47.25
CA VAL A 16 -9.86 0.49 -46.69
C VAL A 16 -8.71 0.83 -45.75
N ALA A 17 -7.85 1.78 -46.09
CA ALA A 17 -6.76 2.24 -45.26
C ALA A 17 -7.25 2.80 -43.90
N VAL A 18 -8.28 3.66 -43.91
CA VAL A 18 -8.88 4.21 -42.69
C VAL A 18 -9.54 3.13 -41.84
N LEU A 19 -10.18 2.15 -42.47
CA LEU A 19 -10.81 1.04 -41.76
C LEU A 19 -9.74 0.20 -41.04
N ILE A 20 -8.66 -0.18 -41.70
CA ILE A 20 -7.57 -0.96 -41.04
C ILE A 20 -6.90 -0.13 -39.95
N PHE A 21 -6.66 1.14 -40.18
CA PHE A 21 -6.07 2.05 -39.21
C PHE A 21 -6.96 2.20 -37.96
N SER A 22 -8.27 2.34 -38.13
CA SER A 22 -9.20 2.45 -36.98
C SER A 22 -9.24 1.20 -36.13
N LEU A 23 -9.22 0.01 -36.75
CA LEU A 23 -9.12 -1.27 -36.02
C LEU A 23 -7.80 -1.39 -35.25
N GLY A 24 -6.69 -0.97 -35.85
CA GLY A 24 -5.39 -0.92 -35.18
C GLY A 24 -5.37 0.00 -33.95
N LEU A 25 -5.94 1.20 -34.08
CA LEU A 25 -6.05 2.15 -32.97
C LEU A 25 -6.92 1.61 -31.83
N MET A 26 -8.01 0.91 -32.15
CA MET A 26 -8.90 0.32 -31.15
C MET A 26 -8.18 -0.79 -30.34
N GLY A 27 -7.33 -1.58 -30.99
CA GLY A 27 -6.46 -2.56 -30.34
C GLY A 27 -5.47 -1.91 -29.37
N LEU A 28 -4.79 -0.84 -29.80
CA LEU A 28 -3.85 -0.08 -28.97
C LEU A 28 -4.55 0.56 -27.76
N ALA A 29 -5.74 1.12 -27.94
CA ALA A 29 -6.51 1.71 -26.85
C ALA A 29 -6.84 0.66 -25.76
N GLY A 30 -7.20 -0.57 -26.16
CA GLY A 30 -7.43 -1.68 -25.23
C GLY A 30 -6.18 -2.06 -24.42
N LEU A 31 -5.01 -2.14 -25.08
CA LEU A 31 -3.74 -2.42 -24.39
C LEU A 31 -3.35 -1.32 -23.41
N LEU A 32 -3.57 -0.05 -23.77
CA LEU A 32 -3.31 1.08 -22.87
C LEU A 32 -4.18 1.01 -21.61
N ALA A 33 -5.46 0.68 -21.74
CA ALA A 33 -6.37 0.55 -20.60
C ALA A 33 -5.91 -0.54 -19.62
N VAL A 34 -5.49 -1.71 -20.12
CA VAL A 34 -4.93 -2.78 -19.30
C VAL A 34 -3.62 -2.37 -18.64
N SER A 35 -2.74 -1.70 -19.37
CA SER A 35 -1.45 -1.21 -18.85
C SER A 35 -1.62 -0.22 -17.70
N VAL A 36 -2.54 0.74 -17.82
CA VAL A 36 -2.83 1.70 -16.74
C VAL A 36 -3.35 0.98 -15.48
N LYS A 37 -4.25 0.01 -15.67
CA LYS A 37 -4.81 -0.78 -14.57
C LYS A 37 -3.73 -1.56 -13.81
N THR A 38 -2.85 -2.26 -14.53
CA THR A 38 -1.75 -3.03 -13.92
C THR A 38 -0.73 -2.14 -13.23
N ASN A 39 -0.41 -0.99 -13.81
CA ASN A 39 0.49 -0.02 -13.19
C ASN A 39 -0.08 0.54 -11.88
N HIS A 40 -1.38 0.82 -11.83
CA HIS A 40 -2.03 1.29 -10.60
C HIS A 40 -1.99 0.23 -9.50
N ALA A 41 -2.27 -1.05 -9.81
CA ALA A 41 -2.18 -2.14 -8.85
C ALA A 41 -0.74 -2.33 -8.32
N ALA A 42 0.27 -2.24 -9.19
CA ALA A 42 1.68 -2.29 -8.82
C ALA A 42 2.08 -1.10 -7.92
N TYR A 43 1.59 0.10 -8.21
CA TYR A 43 1.80 1.30 -7.40
C TYR A 43 1.27 1.11 -5.97
N MET A 44 0.03 0.62 -5.81
CA MET A 44 -0.55 0.37 -4.49
C MET A 44 0.25 -0.63 -3.66
N ARG A 45 0.72 -1.71 -4.27
CA ARG A 45 1.59 -2.70 -3.61
C ARG A 45 2.92 -2.08 -3.17
N THR A 46 3.51 -1.23 -4.01
CA THR A 46 4.75 -0.52 -3.67
C THR A 46 4.53 0.42 -2.49
N GLN A 47 3.42 1.16 -2.46
CA GLN A 47 3.06 2.02 -1.32
C GLN A 47 2.88 1.20 -0.04
N ALA A 48 2.15 0.08 -0.08
CA ALA A 48 1.98 -0.81 1.06
C ALA A 48 3.33 -1.31 1.60
N THR A 49 4.25 -1.70 0.71
CA THR A 49 5.60 -2.14 1.09
C THR A 49 6.39 -1.04 1.79
N PHE A 50 6.41 0.18 1.25
CA PHE A 50 7.10 1.30 1.89
C PHE A 50 6.50 1.68 3.24
N LEU A 51 5.18 1.67 3.35
CA LEU A 51 4.50 1.96 4.62
C LEU A 51 4.79 0.87 5.67
N ALA A 52 4.82 -0.39 5.26
CA ALA A 52 5.17 -1.50 6.14
C ALA A 52 6.62 -1.39 6.64
N GLN A 53 7.58 -1.13 5.74
CA GLN A 53 8.98 -0.94 6.10
C GLN A 53 9.16 0.26 7.05
N GLY A 54 8.53 1.38 6.75
CA GLY A 54 8.57 2.57 7.62
C GLY A 54 8.01 2.31 9.01
N MET A 55 6.97 1.47 9.13
CA MET A 55 6.45 1.04 10.43
C MET A 55 7.42 0.12 11.16
N ALA A 56 7.99 -0.87 10.47
CA ALA A 56 8.99 -1.76 11.06
C ALA A 56 10.20 -0.99 11.61
N ASP A 57 10.66 0.05 10.92
CA ASP A 57 11.79 0.87 11.38
C ASP A 57 11.44 1.67 12.65
N ARG A 58 10.20 2.19 12.75
CA ARG A 58 9.71 2.83 13.98
C ARG A 58 9.64 1.83 15.14
N MET A 59 9.16 0.62 14.87
CA MET A 59 9.10 -0.46 15.86
C MET A 59 10.51 -0.81 16.37
N ARG A 60 11.51 -0.91 15.48
CA ARG A 60 12.92 -1.13 15.85
C ARG A 60 13.50 -0.01 16.70
N ALA A 61 13.09 1.23 16.46
CA ALA A 61 13.53 2.37 17.26
C ALA A 61 12.95 2.40 18.67
N ASN A 62 11.85 1.68 18.92
CA ASN A 62 11.17 1.61 20.22
C ASN A 62 11.07 0.17 20.72
N VAL A 63 12.23 -0.44 20.99
CA VAL A 63 12.35 -1.85 21.41
C VAL A 63 11.54 -2.14 22.67
N LEU A 64 11.48 -1.21 23.62
CA LEU A 64 10.69 -1.38 24.85
C LEU A 64 9.19 -1.46 24.54
N GLY A 65 8.71 -0.69 23.59
CA GLY A 65 7.34 -0.76 23.09
C GLY A 65 7.00 -2.14 22.49
N LEU A 66 7.96 -2.75 21.77
CA LEU A 66 7.82 -4.11 21.26
C LEU A 66 7.69 -5.14 22.38
N TRP A 67 8.59 -5.12 23.38
CA TRP A 67 8.55 -6.02 24.52
C TRP A 67 7.27 -5.89 25.36
N LYS A 68 6.65 -4.73 25.33
CA LYS A 68 5.39 -4.44 26.03
C LYS A 68 4.15 -4.59 25.16
N ASN A 69 4.28 -5.16 23.96
CA ASN A 69 3.19 -5.36 22.98
C ASN A 69 2.42 -4.07 22.62
N SER A 70 3.08 -2.90 22.74
CA SER A 70 2.44 -1.60 22.50
C SER A 70 2.16 -1.33 21.02
N TYR A 71 2.73 -2.13 20.11
CA TYR A 71 2.51 -2.05 18.66
C TYR A 71 1.46 -3.02 18.13
N ASN A 72 0.91 -3.90 18.99
CA ASN A 72 -0.16 -4.80 18.56
C ASN A 72 -1.41 -4.00 18.19
N LEU A 73 -1.88 -4.18 16.98
CA LEU A 73 -2.98 -3.42 16.39
C LEU A 73 -3.88 -4.35 15.56
N THR A 74 -5.18 -4.16 15.68
CA THR A 74 -6.15 -4.72 14.74
C THR A 74 -7.20 -3.67 14.45
N THR A 75 -7.32 -3.25 13.18
CA THR A 75 -8.39 -2.34 12.78
C THR A 75 -9.63 -3.17 12.45
N THR A 76 -10.75 -2.84 13.07
CA THR A 76 -12.04 -3.53 12.88
C THR A 76 -12.87 -2.96 11.72
N ALA A 77 -12.49 -1.77 11.25
CA ALA A 77 -13.14 -1.06 10.13
C ALA A 77 -12.08 -0.43 9.22
N PRO A 78 -12.42 -0.18 7.95
CA PRO A 78 -11.53 0.54 7.04
C PRO A 78 -11.16 1.94 7.59
N LEU A 79 -9.90 2.27 7.46
CA LEU A 79 -9.38 3.58 7.86
C LEU A 79 -9.84 4.64 6.85
N VAL A 80 -10.29 5.78 7.35
CA VAL A 80 -10.79 6.89 6.54
C VAL A 80 -9.86 8.10 6.73
N PHE A 81 -9.46 8.72 5.65
CA PHE A 81 -8.68 9.96 5.70
C PHE A 81 -9.62 11.19 5.74
N PRO A 82 -9.31 12.23 6.55
CA PRO A 82 -8.22 12.31 7.52
C PRO A 82 -8.49 11.51 8.80
N GLN A 83 -7.47 10.81 9.30
CA GLN A 83 -7.49 10.20 10.62
C GLN A 83 -7.34 11.27 11.70
N ALA A 84 -7.91 11.01 12.89
CA ALA A 84 -7.69 11.88 14.03
C ALA A 84 -6.19 11.98 14.35
N ALA A 85 -5.74 13.20 14.64
CA ALA A 85 -4.37 13.41 15.09
C ALA A 85 -4.13 12.63 16.40
N PRO A 86 -2.92 12.06 16.59
CA PRO A 86 -2.62 11.35 17.82
C PRO A 86 -2.80 12.28 19.03
N ALA A 87 -3.48 11.78 20.05
CA ALA A 87 -3.76 12.54 21.27
C ALA A 87 -2.47 12.90 22.05
N THR A 88 -1.40 12.12 21.85
CA THR A 88 -0.10 12.34 22.51
C THR A 88 0.83 13.12 21.59
N THR A 89 1.12 14.36 21.98
CA THR A 89 2.18 15.17 21.38
C THR A 89 3.42 15.04 22.25
N CYS A 90 4.46 14.39 21.74
CA CYS A 90 5.77 14.31 22.43
C CYS A 90 6.56 15.64 22.36
N SER A 91 5.87 16.78 22.35
CA SER A 91 6.49 18.10 22.11
C SER A 91 7.04 18.78 23.34
N SER A 92 6.70 18.34 24.55
CA SER A 92 7.02 19.10 25.77
C SER A 92 7.41 18.26 26.99
N GLY A 93 7.92 17.05 26.79
CA GLY A 93 8.30 16.20 27.92
C GLY A 93 8.86 14.85 27.50
N SER A 94 9.22 14.03 28.45
CA SER A 94 9.64 12.66 28.22
C SER A 94 8.42 11.82 27.81
N CYS A 95 8.38 11.35 26.55
CA CYS A 95 7.41 10.36 26.14
C CYS A 95 7.78 8.98 26.67
N THR A 96 6.78 8.25 27.14
CA THR A 96 6.95 6.84 27.44
C THR A 96 7.01 6.01 26.15
N TYR A 97 7.51 4.79 26.23
CA TYR A 97 7.51 3.86 25.09
C TYR A 97 6.09 3.63 24.52
N ALA A 98 5.06 3.69 25.37
CA ALA A 98 3.67 3.51 24.96
C ALA A 98 3.14 4.75 24.21
N ASP A 99 3.52 5.94 24.64
CA ASP A 99 3.16 7.20 23.96
C ASP A 99 3.79 7.24 22.54
N VAL A 100 5.06 6.82 22.43
CA VAL A 100 5.74 6.73 21.15
C VAL A 100 5.02 5.73 20.23
N ALA A 101 4.70 4.53 20.72
CA ALA A 101 3.98 3.52 19.93
C ALA A 101 2.59 4.02 19.49
N THR A 102 1.83 4.66 20.39
CA THR A 102 0.51 5.22 20.04
C THR A 102 0.62 6.26 18.93
N ARG A 103 1.61 7.15 19.02
CA ARG A 103 1.85 8.16 17.99
C ARG A 103 2.27 7.53 16.66
N ASP A 104 3.18 6.57 16.68
CA ASP A 104 3.66 5.87 15.50
C ASP A 104 2.52 5.16 14.77
N LEU A 105 1.67 4.45 15.52
CA LEU A 105 0.48 3.78 14.98
C LEU A 105 -0.50 4.78 14.37
N ALA A 106 -0.78 5.89 15.05
CA ALA A 106 -1.71 6.90 14.55
C ALA A 106 -1.20 7.56 13.26
N VAL A 107 0.08 7.93 13.21
CA VAL A 107 0.70 8.50 12.00
C VAL A 107 0.69 7.48 10.85
N TRP A 108 1.00 6.23 11.15
CA TRP A 108 0.99 5.17 10.15
C TRP A 108 -0.41 4.89 9.60
N GLN A 109 -1.44 4.82 10.46
CA GLN A 109 -2.83 4.68 10.05
C GLN A 109 -3.29 5.85 9.16
N GLN A 110 -2.87 7.06 9.48
CA GLN A 110 -3.13 8.23 8.64
C GLN A 110 -2.48 8.09 7.26
N GLN A 111 -1.23 7.61 7.19
CA GLN A 111 -0.54 7.36 5.94
C GLN A 111 -1.22 6.25 5.13
N LEU A 112 -1.62 5.14 5.78
CA LEU A 112 -2.39 4.09 5.12
C LEU A 112 -3.67 4.64 4.49
N ALA A 113 -4.47 5.39 5.26
CA ALA A 113 -5.72 5.98 4.78
C ALA A 113 -5.53 7.00 3.66
N GLN A 114 -4.37 7.66 3.60
CA GLN A 114 -4.05 8.63 2.56
C GLN A 114 -3.65 7.97 1.23
N PHE A 115 -2.93 6.86 1.28
CA PHE A 115 -2.32 6.26 0.09
C PHE A 115 -3.05 5.03 -0.44
N LEU A 116 -3.87 4.37 0.39
CA LEU A 116 -4.59 3.15 0.03
C LEU A 116 -6.11 3.34 0.15
N PRO A 117 -6.90 2.77 -0.77
CA PRO A 117 -8.36 2.88 -0.71
C PRO A 117 -8.93 1.97 0.37
N SER A 118 -9.64 2.54 1.33
CA SER A 118 -10.34 1.82 2.42
C SER A 118 -9.46 0.76 3.11
N PRO A 119 -8.24 1.11 3.59
CA PRO A 119 -7.33 0.12 4.12
C PRO A 119 -7.75 -0.38 5.50
N THR A 120 -7.40 -1.64 5.78
CA THR A 120 -7.36 -2.19 7.14
C THR A 120 -5.96 -2.66 7.44
N ALA A 121 -5.60 -2.73 8.73
CA ALA A 121 -4.27 -3.12 9.13
C ALA A 121 -4.29 -3.96 10.41
N MET A 122 -3.37 -4.93 10.48
CA MET A 122 -3.09 -5.72 11.65
C MET A 122 -1.57 -5.75 11.87
N ILE A 123 -1.17 -5.63 13.13
CA ILE A 123 0.19 -5.91 13.59
C ILE A 123 0.06 -6.83 14.80
N ALA A 124 0.67 -7.99 14.72
CA ALA A 124 0.72 -8.97 15.81
C ALA A 124 2.17 -9.38 16.05
N CYS A 125 2.71 -9.03 17.21
CA CYS A 125 4.05 -9.42 17.62
C CYS A 125 3.96 -10.53 18.68
N ALA A 126 4.75 -11.58 18.52
CA ALA A 126 4.83 -12.70 19.44
C ALA A 126 6.27 -13.05 19.72
N THR A 127 6.54 -13.37 20.98
CA THR A 127 7.84 -13.88 21.43
C THR A 127 7.65 -15.06 22.36
N THR A 128 8.56 -16.01 22.31
CA THR A 128 8.63 -17.15 23.25
C THR A 128 9.48 -16.84 24.48
N GLN A 129 10.18 -15.72 24.47
CA GLN A 129 11.08 -15.31 25.56
C GLN A 129 10.60 -13.99 26.16
N THR A 130 10.49 -13.94 27.47
CA THR A 130 10.22 -12.72 28.24
C THR A 130 11.48 -12.38 29.03
N PRO A 131 12.18 -11.27 28.70
CA PRO A 131 13.35 -10.86 29.45
C PRO A 131 12.98 -10.53 30.90
N THR A 132 13.88 -10.82 31.82
CA THR A 132 13.74 -10.43 33.23
C THR A 132 13.81 -8.90 33.37
N THR A 133 13.40 -8.38 34.53
CA THR A 133 13.44 -6.93 34.80
C THR A 133 14.86 -6.37 34.62
N ASP A 134 15.88 -7.11 35.09
CA ASP A 134 17.27 -6.67 34.94
C ASP A 134 17.78 -6.71 33.52
N GLN A 135 17.36 -7.69 32.73
CA GLN A 135 17.65 -7.73 31.29
C GLN A 135 17.00 -6.58 30.54
N MET A 136 15.80 -6.17 30.93
CA MET A 136 15.12 -5.02 30.32
C MET A 136 15.83 -3.70 30.55
N LEU A 137 16.66 -3.57 31.58
CA LEU A 137 17.50 -2.36 31.81
C LEU A 137 18.56 -2.19 30.72
N SER A 138 19.03 -3.28 30.12
CA SER A 138 19.99 -3.25 29.00
C SER A 138 19.35 -3.13 27.62
N LEU A 139 18.00 -3.00 27.53
CA LEU A 139 17.21 -2.91 26.30
C LEU A 139 17.64 -3.99 25.28
N PRO A 140 17.46 -5.29 25.59
CA PRO A 140 17.88 -6.35 24.70
C PRO A 140 17.08 -6.29 23.39
N PRO A 141 17.69 -6.69 22.26
CA PRO A 141 16.98 -6.77 20.98
C PRO A 141 15.72 -7.64 21.13
N TYR A 142 14.67 -7.30 20.43
CA TYR A 142 13.45 -8.09 20.44
C TYR A 142 13.70 -9.46 19.80
N SER A 143 13.45 -10.54 20.52
CA SER A 143 13.73 -11.92 20.07
C SER A 143 12.53 -12.61 19.43
N GLY A 144 11.42 -11.90 19.28
CA GLY A 144 10.21 -12.41 18.66
C GLY A 144 10.10 -12.06 17.19
N THR A 145 8.98 -12.48 16.59
CA THR A 145 8.58 -12.12 15.23
C THR A 145 7.31 -11.27 15.28
N CYS A 146 7.20 -10.35 14.32
CA CYS A 146 5.98 -9.59 14.10
C CYS A 146 5.40 -9.95 12.75
N GLU A 147 4.10 -10.14 12.69
CA GLU A 147 3.31 -10.27 11.48
C GLU A 147 2.59 -8.95 11.24
N MET A 148 2.70 -8.43 10.03
CA MET A 148 2.01 -7.23 9.60
C MET A 148 1.17 -7.56 8.38
N GLN A 149 -0.13 -7.29 8.46
CA GLN A 149 -1.06 -7.43 7.36
C GLN A 149 -1.66 -6.07 7.05
N ILE A 150 -1.65 -5.70 5.77
CA ILE A 150 -2.31 -4.51 5.24
C ILE A 150 -3.26 -4.98 4.14
N THR A 151 -4.55 -4.66 4.25
CA THR A 151 -5.52 -4.95 3.19
C THR A 151 -6.12 -3.67 2.66
N TRP A 152 -6.46 -3.62 1.38
CA TRP A 152 -7.11 -2.47 0.75
C TRP A 152 -8.06 -2.91 -0.35
N GLY A 153 -8.99 -2.05 -0.73
CA GLY A 153 -9.94 -2.32 -1.80
C GLY A 153 -9.28 -2.32 -3.18
N ASP A 154 -9.57 -3.32 -4.00
CA ASP A 154 -9.15 -3.30 -5.40
C ASP A 154 -10.03 -2.35 -6.22
N VAL A 155 -9.46 -1.22 -6.60
CA VAL A 155 -10.14 -0.20 -7.44
C VAL A 155 -10.39 -0.72 -8.86
N SER A 156 -9.78 -1.83 -9.25
CA SER A 156 -9.87 -2.37 -10.61
C SER A 156 -11.23 -3.00 -10.93
N ASN A 157 -12.04 -3.31 -9.93
CA ASN A 157 -13.32 -4.00 -10.07
C ASN A 157 -14.56 -3.11 -9.87
N VAL A 158 -14.43 -1.80 -9.97
CA VAL A 158 -15.56 -0.85 -9.87
C VAL A 158 -16.68 -1.12 -10.90
N ALA A 159 -16.40 -1.89 -11.95
CA ALA A 159 -17.37 -2.27 -12.97
C ALA A 159 -18.22 -3.51 -12.61
N SER A 160 -17.82 -4.31 -11.62
CA SER A 160 -18.58 -5.48 -11.17
C SER A 160 -19.43 -5.10 -9.96
N LYS A 161 -20.73 -4.87 -10.19
CA LYS A 161 -21.75 -4.61 -9.16
C LYS A 161 -22.12 -5.85 -8.33
N THR A 162 -21.26 -6.83 -8.25
CA THR A 162 -21.39 -7.93 -7.30
C THR A 162 -20.78 -7.51 -5.98
N ASN A 163 -21.52 -7.66 -4.89
CA ASN A 163 -21.24 -7.21 -3.52
C ASN A 163 -19.97 -7.81 -2.85
N ASN A 164 -19.03 -8.33 -3.62
CA ASN A 164 -17.71 -8.74 -3.17
C ASN A 164 -16.71 -7.67 -3.64
N SER A 165 -16.44 -6.67 -2.79
CA SER A 165 -15.25 -5.85 -2.93
C SER A 165 -14.05 -6.77 -2.75
N GLU A 166 -13.42 -7.14 -3.87
CA GLU A 166 -12.15 -7.85 -3.81
C GLU A 166 -11.16 -6.98 -3.05
N THR A 167 -10.65 -7.53 -1.97
CA THR A 167 -9.58 -6.91 -1.19
C THR A 167 -8.25 -7.51 -1.60
N VAL A 168 -7.24 -6.68 -1.69
CA VAL A 168 -5.85 -7.09 -1.90
C VAL A 168 -5.16 -7.06 -0.55
N SER A 169 -4.37 -8.08 -0.23
CA SER A 169 -3.58 -8.13 0.98
C SER A 169 -2.09 -8.05 0.68
N PHE A 170 -1.37 -7.47 1.64
CA PHE A 170 0.08 -7.51 1.77
C PHE A 170 0.38 -8.07 3.16
N ASP A 171 1.02 -9.22 3.19
CA ASP A 171 1.34 -9.94 4.41
C ASP A 171 2.87 -10.02 4.53
N TRP A 172 3.41 -9.64 5.67
CA TRP A 172 4.84 -9.62 5.91
C TRP A 172 5.18 -10.05 7.34
N VAL A 173 5.99 -11.10 7.45
CA VAL A 173 6.55 -11.56 8.72
C VAL A 173 8.01 -11.11 8.80
N PHE A 174 8.37 -10.45 9.88
CA PHE A 174 9.71 -9.91 10.08
C PHE A 174 10.12 -9.99 11.54
N GLN A 175 11.42 -9.94 11.78
CA GLN A 175 12.00 -9.76 13.10
C GLN A 175 12.42 -8.28 13.21
N PRO A 176 11.84 -7.55 14.15
CA PRO A 176 12.18 -6.14 14.35
C PRO A 176 13.61 -5.91 14.82
#